data_c2ddbb31831d46aac73fe55164e1eb6a
#
_entry.id   c2ddbb31831d46aac73fe55164e1eb6a
#
_cell.length_a   1.000
_cell.length_b   1.000
_cell.length_c   1.000
_cell.angle_alpha   90.00
_cell.angle_beta   90.00
_cell.angle_gamma   90.00
#
_symmetry.space_group_name_H-M   'P 1'
#
loop_
_entity.id
_entity.type
_entity.pdbx_description
1 polymer ?
#
loop_
_entity_poly.entity_id
_entity_poly.type
_entity_poly.pdbx_seq_one_letter_code
_entity_poly.pdbx_strand_id
1 'polypeptide(L)'
;LYIAYIQGWLNPLLVNINNNLHNGDKNEVTEKVREDKFGIKMIYSTNTLGQTWYAKWDDGTSRTLGTNQKDPLDNSFRLGRAGIPKVTIDGKGTAIVTGTTPRMHIFGKWTNVEITVYVMYSFPDQLKSLSIHGRSNHHKDCGFGGYAVTFGGINNEGSWIRKEPVHGIYSDRIGSVDNSLPVNKWIGLKTIIRNIDGGKKVSIEGYVDDETGMINSSGSHRVNVSSGGQWKKIVQAIDDGKWGGMGEDVQDKQIMKECTGKGDNIPPDIYKPFTKTTEAIYIRTNDAQNVKYKWFSVREIKA
;
A
#
# COMPACT_ATOMS: atom_id res chain seq x y z
N LEU A 1 -64.22 9.19 13.44
CA LEU A 1 -65.23 9.81 12.56
C LEU A 1 -64.53 10.81 11.65
N TYR A 2 -64.19 10.51 10.45
CA TYR A 2 -64.52 11.00 9.14
C TYR A 2 -63.64 10.32 8.12
N ILE A 3 -64.28 9.44 7.40
CA ILE A 3 -63.78 8.83 6.16
C ILE A 3 -64.12 9.84 5.07
N ALA A 4 -63.18 10.20 4.24
CA ALA A 4 -63.44 10.84 2.96
C ALA A 4 -62.73 10.11 1.85
N TYR A 5 -63.53 9.40 1.10
CA TYR A 5 -63.30 8.83 -0.22
C TYR A 5 -62.90 9.93 -1.21
N ILE A 6 -61.83 9.67 -1.98
CA ILE A 6 -61.74 10.22 -3.33
C ILE A 6 -61.28 9.08 -4.25
N GLN A 7 -62.28 8.48 -4.91
CA GLN A 7 -62.10 7.72 -6.14
C GLN A 7 -61.97 8.72 -7.30
N GLY A 8 -61.14 8.36 -8.22
CA GLY A 8 -61.27 8.92 -9.53
C GLY A 8 -60.00 9.04 -10.36
N TRP A 9 -60.01 8.27 -11.44
CA TRP A 9 -59.26 8.44 -12.67
C TRP A 9 -57.92 7.72 -12.78
N LEU A 10 -57.97 6.41 -12.88
CA LEU A 10 -57.01 5.61 -13.63
C LEU A 10 -57.51 5.47 -15.07
N ASN A 11 -56.82 6.11 -15.99
CA ASN A 11 -57.02 5.88 -17.41
C ASN A 11 -55.97 4.82 -17.84
N PRO A 12 -56.36 3.61 -18.29
CA PRO A 12 -55.40 2.65 -18.78
C PRO A 12 -55.10 2.97 -20.27
N LEU A 13 -54.03 3.69 -20.51
CA LEU A 13 -53.41 3.70 -21.82
C LEU A 13 -52.67 2.34 -22.00
N LEU A 14 -53.40 1.40 -22.55
CA LEU A 14 -52.81 0.19 -23.15
C LEU A 14 -51.99 0.59 -24.37
N VAL A 15 -50.72 0.79 -24.17
CA VAL A 15 -49.73 0.86 -25.24
C VAL A 15 -49.32 -0.58 -25.49
N ASN A 16 -49.84 -1.14 -26.59
CA ASN A 16 -49.41 -2.38 -27.17
C ASN A 16 -47.98 -2.20 -27.67
N ILE A 17 -46.98 -2.50 -26.86
CA ILE A 17 -45.61 -2.62 -27.33
C ILE A 17 -45.40 -4.02 -27.84
N ASN A 18 -45.42 -4.13 -29.15
CA ASN A 18 -45.02 -5.35 -29.87
C ASN A 18 -43.68 -5.84 -29.34
N ASN A 19 -43.69 -7.06 -28.80
CA ASN A 19 -42.52 -7.83 -28.50
C ASN A 19 -41.79 -8.23 -29.79
N ASN A 20 -40.97 -7.35 -30.30
CA ASN A 20 -39.82 -7.72 -31.11
C ASN A 20 -38.60 -7.70 -30.22
N LEU A 21 -38.50 -8.69 -29.33
CA LEU A 21 -37.26 -9.07 -28.71
C LEU A 21 -36.37 -9.68 -29.81
N HIS A 22 -35.67 -8.82 -30.52
CA HIS A 22 -34.43 -9.22 -31.14
C HIS A 22 -33.53 -9.76 -30.01
N ASN A 23 -33.09 -11.00 -30.21
CA ASN A 23 -31.93 -11.57 -29.53
C ASN A 23 -30.69 -10.65 -29.81
N GLY A 24 -30.65 -9.53 -29.14
CA GLY A 24 -29.44 -8.76 -29.00
C GLY A 24 -28.55 -9.55 -28.05
N ASP A 25 -27.47 -10.12 -28.60
CA ASP A 25 -26.32 -10.56 -27.84
C ASP A 25 -26.06 -9.53 -26.74
N LYS A 26 -26.41 -9.87 -25.51
CA LYS A 26 -25.82 -9.25 -24.33
C LYS A 26 -24.36 -9.68 -24.38
N ASN A 27 -23.57 -8.95 -25.13
CA ASN A 27 -22.15 -8.87 -24.88
C ASN A 27 -22.03 -8.33 -23.46
N GLU A 28 -22.14 -9.21 -22.51
CA GLU A 28 -21.67 -9.02 -21.16
C GLU A 28 -20.17 -8.74 -21.35
N VAL A 29 -19.83 -7.46 -21.44
CA VAL A 29 -18.43 -7.03 -21.39
C VAL A 29 -17.97 -7.42 -19.99
N THR A 30 -17.59 -8.69 -19.86
CA THR A 30 -16.90 -9.16 -18.67
C THR A 30 -15.67 -8.27 -18.55
N GLU A 31 -15.73 -7.32 -17.62
CA GLU A 31 -14.63 -6.42 -17.35
C GLU A 31 -13.42 -7.31 -17.02
N LYS A 32 -12.50 -7.42 -17.98
CA LYS A 32 -11.36 -8.33 -17.87
C LYS A 32 -10.62 -7.95 -16.60
N VAL A 33 -10.67 -8.81 -15.60
CA VAL A 33 -9.95 -8.63 -14.34
C VAL A 33 -8.49 -8.33 -14.70
N ARG A 34 -8.03 -7.15 -14.31
CA ARG A 34 -6.66 -6.71 -14.62
C ARG A 34 -5.73 -7.25 -13.55
N GLU A 35 -4.71 -7.95 -13.98
CA GLU A 35 -3.70 -8.57 -13.13
C GLU A 35 -2.32 -7.99 -13.43
N ASP A 36 -1.44 -8.00 -12.42
CA ASP A 36 -0.04 -7.63 -12.57
C ASP A 36 0.79 -8.82 -13.09
N LYS A 37 2.12 -8.63 -13.22
CA LYS A 37 3.06 -9.69 -13.69
C LYS A 37 2.95 -10.99 -12.87
N PHE A 38 2.58 -10.90 -11.60
CA PHE A 38 2.48 -12.05 -10.71
C PHE A 38 1.09 -12.69 -10.69
N GLY A 39 0.17 -12.25 -11.54
CA GLY A 39 -1.21 -12.70 -11.55
C GLY A 39 -2.05 -12.12 -10.40
N ILE A 40 -1.61 -11.02 -9.81
CA ILE A 40 -2.31 -10.37 -8.69
C ILE A 40 -3.27 -9.32 -9.21
N LYS A 41 -4.52 -9.40 -8.77
CA LYS A 41 -5.58 -8.44 -9.14
C LYS A 41 -5.17 -7.02 -8.79
N MET A 42 -5.25 -6.13 -9.77
CA MET A 42 -5.03 -4.70 -9.62
C MET A 42 -6.32 -3.99 -9.23
N ILE A 43 -6.23 -2.95 -8.39
CA ILE A 43 -7.40 -2.13 -8.01
C ILE A 43 -7.57 -0.97 -8.98
N TYR A 44 -6.47 -0.28 -9.31
CA TYR A 44 -6.49 0.86 -10.25
C TYR A 44 -5.79 0.51 -11.56
N SER A 45 -6.23 1.15 -12.64
CA SER A 45 -5.59 1.01 -13.96
C SER A 45 -4.15 1.54 -13.91
N THR A 46 -3.24 0.79 -14.52
CA THR A 46 -1.85 1.24 -14.69
C THR A 46 -1.81 2.50 -15.57
N ASN A 47 -0.98 3.46 -15.19
CA ASN A 47 -0.60 4.56 -16.07
C ASN A 47 0.37 4.00 -17.12
N THR A 48 -0.04 4.00 -18.39
CA THR A 48 0.76 3.43 -19.49
C THR A 48 2.07 4.18 -19.75
N LEU A 49 2.15 5.43 -19.33
CA LEU A 49 3.36 6.27 -19.41
C LEU A 49 4.16 6.28 -18.09
N GLY A 50 3.62 5.63 -17.07
CA GLY A 50 4.21 5.56 -15.73
C GLY A 50 5.19 4.41 -15.58
N GLN A 51 5.89 4.43 -14.46
CA GLN A 51 6.86 3.40 -14.11
C GLN A 51 6.17 2.17 -13.51
N THR A 52 6.78 1.02 -13.75
CA THR A 52 6.47 -0.22 -13.06
C THR A 52 7.75 -0.87 -12.60
N TRP A 53 7.72 -1.46 -11.43
CA TRP A 53 8.82 -2.26 -10.90
C TRP A 53 8.26 -3.56 -10.31
N TYR A 54 8.98 -4.64 -10.53
CA TYR A 54 8.68 -5.96 -10.00
C TYR A 54 9.94 -6.56 -9.41
N ALA A 55 9.82 -7.16 -8.23
CA ALA A 55 10.94 -7.87 -7.61
C ALA A 55 11.49 -8.95 -8.54
N LYS A 56 12.82 -8.95 -8.69
CA LYS A 56 13.57 -9.94 -9.48
C LYS A 56 14.16 -11.00 -8.57
N TRP A 57 13.30 -11.64 -7.78
CA TRP A 57 13.71 -12.62 -6.79
C TRP A 57 13.61 -14.06 -7.28
N ASP A 58 13.10 -14.26 -8.50
CA ASP A 58 12.87 -15.53 -9.20
C ASP A 58 13.84 -15.75 -10.38
N ASP A 59 15.00 -15.13 -10.31
CA ASP A 59 16.02 -15.14 -11.37
C ASP A 59 16.99 -16.33 -11.32
N GLY A 60 16.80 -17.28 -10.39
CA GLY A 60 17.64 -18.45 -10.17
C GLY A 60 18.87 -18.19 -9.31
N THR A 61 19.12 -16.93 -8.87
CA THR A 61 20.34 -16.55 -8.17
C THR A 61 20.06 -16.23 -6.70
N SER A 62 20.55 -17.07 -5.81
CA SER A 62 20.50 -16.78 -4.37
C SER A 62 21.54 -15.73 -4.00
N ARG A 63 21.13 -14.74 -3.19
CA ARG A 63 22.02 -13.66 -2.74
C ARG A 63 21.57 -13.04 -1.42
N THR A 64 22.51 -12.42 -0.73
CA THR A 64 22.26 -11.77 0.54
C THR A 64 22.69 -10.31 0.48
N LEU A 65 21.83 -9.42 0.93
CA LEU A 65 22.09 -8.00 1.06
C LEU A 65 22.21 -7.63 2.55
N GLY A 66 23.23 -6.90 2.88
CA GLY A 66 23.42 -6.28 4.20
C GLY A 66 23.06 -4.80 4.19
N THR A 67 23.42 -4.14 5.28
CA THR A 67 23.16 -2.71 5.49
C THR A 67 23.61 -1.86 4.31
N ASN A 68 22.68 -1.05 3.80
CA ASN A 68 22.92 -0.07 2.73
C ASN A 68 23.37 -0.64 1.38
N GLN A 69 23.17 -1.93 1.15
CA GLN A 69 23.56 -2.59 -0.10
C GLN A 69 22.45 -2.55 -1.15
N LYS A 70 22.84 -2.31 -2.39
CA LYS A 70 21.98 -2.49 -3.56
C LYS A 70 21.99 -3.96 -3.99
N ASP A 71 20.87 -4.40 -4.55
CA ASP A 71 20.82 -5.69 -5.21
C ASP A 71 21.68 -5.64 -6.50
N PRO A 72 22.67 -6.54 -6.67
CA PRO A 72 23.50 -6.56 -7.87
C PRO A 72 22.71 -6.84 -9.16
N LEU A 73 21.54 -7.49 -9.05
CA LEU A 73 20.68 -7.82 -10.19
C LEU A 73 19.51 -6.83 -10.38
N ASP A 74 19.33 -5.89 -9.43
CA ASP A 74 18.29 -4.86 -9.50
C ASP A 74 18.75 -3.55 -8.87
N ASN A 75 19.22 -2.64 -9.68
CA ASN A 75 19.70 -1.32 -9.24
C ASN A 75 18.65 -0.46 -8.53
N SER A 76 17.37 -0.76 -8.73
CA SER A 76 16.28 -0.05 -8.06
C SER A 76 16.04 -0.56 -6.64
N PHE A 77 16.45 -1.78 -6.32
CA PHE A 77 16.26 -2.38 -5.01
C PHE A 77 17.49 -2.17 -4.10
N ARG A 78 17.24 -1.67 -2.89
CA ARG A 78 18.29 -1.41 -1.90
C ARG A 78 17.79 -1.68 -0.49
N LEU A 79 18.63 -2.33 0.30
CA LEU A 79 18.40 -2.45 1.73
C LEU A 79 18.87 -1.19 2.46
N GLY A 80 18.04 -0.65 3.34
CA GLY A 80 18.35 0.55 4.12
C GLY A 80 19.45 0.34 5.16
N ARG A 81 19.84 1.42 5.85
CA ARG A 81 20.97 1.42 6.79
C ARG A 81 20.58 1.25 8.27
N ALA A 82 19.30 1.27 8.61
CA ALA A 82 18.86 1.25 10.02
C ALA A 82 18.64 -0.18 10.53
N GLY A 83 19.06 -0.46 11.78
CA GLY A 83 18.69 -1.67 12.51
C GLY A 83 19.36 -2.96 12.05
N ILE A 84 20.61 -2.90 11.62
CA ILE A 84 21.42 -4.06 11.18
C ILE A 84 20.60 -5.01 10.29
N PRO A 85 20.09 -4.52 9.19
CA PRO A 85 19.19 -5.28 8.34
C PRO A 85 19.94 -6.31 7.50
N LYS A 86 19.26 -7.44 7.24
CA LYS A 86 19.71 -8.46 6.29
C LYS A 86 18.53 -8.93 5.47
N VAL A 87 18.72 -9.06 4.17
CA VAL A 87 17.75 -9.68 3.26
C VAL A 87 18.46 -10.80 2.51
N THR A 88 17.91 -12.01 2.58
CA THR A 88 18.37 -13.15 1.79
C THR A 88 17.32 -13.46 0.73
N ILE A 89 17.70 -13.35 -0.54
CA ILE A 89 16.86 -13.67 -1.70
C ILE A 89 17.23 -15.09 -2.12
N ASP A 90 16.25 -15.98 -2.25
CA ASP A 90 16.47 -17.40 -2.52
C ASP A 90 16.65 -17.73 -4.02
N GLY A 91 16.46 -16.76 -4.90
CA GLY A 91 16.46 -16.96 -6.35
C GLY A 91 15.23 -17.70 -6.90
N LYS A 92 14.27 -18.04 -6.03
CA LYS A 92 13.03 -18.78 -6.36
C LYS A 92 11.77 -17.97 -6.10
N GLY A 93 11.93 -16.66 -5.86
CA GLY A 93 10.83 -15.70 -5.69
C GLY A 93 10.58 -15.26 -4.25
N THR A 94 11.40 -15.68 -3.27
CA THR A 94 11.24 -15.30 -1.87
C THR A 94 12.42 -14.48 -1.37
N ALA A 95 12.13 -13.43 -0.62
CA ALA A 95 13.10 -12.69 0.18
C ALA A 95 12.80 -12.91 1.67
N ILE A 96 13.85 -13.24 2.44
CA ILE A 96 13.79 -13.44 3.90
C ILE A 96 14.47 -12.27 4.57
N VAL A 97 13.77 -11.60 5.46
CA VAL A 97 14.18 -10.35 6.10
C VAL A 97 14.42 -10.57 7.58
N THR A 98 15.54 -10.05 8.08
CA THR A 98 15.88 -10.00 9.52
C THR A 98 16.43 -8.62 9.89
N GLY A 99 16.31 -8.24 11.17
CA GLY A 99 16.85 -7.01 11.72
C GLY A 99 15.81 -6.22 12.51
N THR A 100 16.26 -5.22 13.25
CA THR A 100 15.39 -4.42 14.12
C THR A 100 14.45 -3.51 13.32
N THR A 101 14.95 -2.85 12.27
CA THR A 101 14.14 -1.95 11.43
C THR A 101 14.53 -2.02 9.95
N PRO A 102 14.55 -3.21 9.34
CA PRO A 102 14.89 -3.30 7.93
C PRO A 102 13.93 -2.50 7.06
N ARG A 103 14.51 -1.79 6.08
CA ARG A 103 13.78 -1.02 5.08
C ARG A 103 14.20 -1.46 3.69
N MET A 104 13.28 -2.06 2.96
CA MET A 104 13.47 -2.44 1.56
C MET A 104 13.01 -1.29 0.67
N HIS A 105 13.96 -0.52 0.13
CA HIS A 105 13.69 0.63 -0.73
C HIS A 105 13.60 0.24 -2.19
N ILE A 106 12.64 0.82 -2.89
CA ILE A 106 12.52 0.78 -4.35
C ILE A 106 12.68 2.20 -4.87
N PHE A 107 13.79 2.45 -5.53
CA PHE A 107 14.10 3.75 -6.12
C PHE A 107 13.44 3.92 -7.48
N GLY A 108 12.93 5.12 -7.71
CA GLY A 108 12.26 5.51 -8.94
C GLY A 108 11.60 6.88 -8.78
N LYS A 109 10.92 7.33 -9.81
CA LYS A 109 10.13 8.58 -9.76
C LYS A 109 8.65 8.21 -9.57
N TRP A 110 8.19 8.20 -8.32
CA TRP A 110 6.88 7.69 -7.95
C TRP A 110 5.92 8.83 -7.56
N THR A 111 4.74 8.87 -8.17
CA THR A 111 3.70 9.85 -7.83
C THR A 111 2.41 9.15 -7.39
N ASN A 112 1.61 8.66 -8.32
CA ASN A 112 0.41 7.90 -7.99
C ASN A 112 0.74 6.42 -8.07
N VAL A 113 0.68 5.71 -6.96
CA VAL A 113 1.22 4.35 -6.91
C VAL A 113 0.24 3.35 -6.30
N GLU A 114 0.29 2.14 -6.84
CA GLU A 114 -0.21 0.94 -6.20
C GLU A 114 0.99 0.05 -5.87
N ILE A 115 1.18 -0.25 -4.59
CA ILE A 115 2.28 -1.02 -4.03
C ILE A 115 1.68 -2.30 -3.48
N THR A 116 2.16 -3.45 -3.94
CA THR A 116 1.66 -4.78 -3.53
C THR A 116 2.80 -5.64 -3.05
N VAL A 117 2.60 -6.37 -1.96
CA VAL A 117 3.55 -7.37 -1.48
C VAL A 117 2.81 -8.46 -0.71
N TYR A 118 3.31 -9.68 -0.75
CA TYR A 118 2.85 -10.76 0.10
C TYR A 118 3.87 -11.04 1.19
N VAL A 119 3.40 -11.20 2.42
CA VAL A 119 4.21 -11.42 3.62
C VAL A 119 3.78 -12.71 4.31
N MET A 120 4.73 -13.42 4.91
CA MET A 120 4.48 -14.56 5.81
C MET A 120 5.48 -14.54 6.96
N TYR A 121 4.99 -14.80 8.15
CA TYR A 121 5.78 -15.03 9.36
C TYR A 121 5.14 -16.15 10.19
N SER A 122 5.97 -16.88 10.94
CA SER A 122 5.53 -18.12 11.58
C SER A 122 5.08 -17.94 13.03
N PHE A 123 5.62 -16.93 13.71
CA PHE A 123 5.30 -16.65 15.10
C PHE A 123 4.95 -15.17 15.27
N PRO A 124 4.04 -14.82 16.17
CA PRO A 124 3.70 -13.42 16.43
C PRO A 124 4.93 -12.55 16.73
N ASP A 125 5.89 -13.05 17.50
CA ASP A 125 7.09 -12.30 17.91
C ASP A 125 8.09 -12.02 16.79
N GLN A 126 7.91 -12.64 15.61
CA GLN A 126 8.78 -12.41 14.46
C GLN A 126 8.54 -11.08 13.74
N LEU A 127 7.44 -10.41 14.04
CA LEU A 127 7.05 -9.18 13.37
C LEU A 127 6.30 -8.27 14.33
N LYS A 128 6.95 -7.20 14.81
CA LYS A 128 6.29 -6.21 15.64
C LYS A 128 5.31 -5.35 14.87
N SER A 129 5.71 -4.83 13.73
CA SER A 129 4.84 -4.11 12.81
C SER A 129 5.41 -4.08 11.40
N LEU A 130 4.53 -3.95 10.42
CA LEU A 130 4.88 -3.77 9.03
C LEU A 130 4.21 -2.52 8.49
N SER A 131 4.98 -1.69 7.78
CA SER A 131 4.43 -0.53 7.09
C SER A 131 4.95 -0.40 5.67
N ILE A 132 4.06 0.00 4.76
CA ILE A 132 4.39 0.35 3.38
C ILE A 132 4.36 1.86 3.27
N HIS A 133 5.48 2.43 2.84
CA HIS A 133 5.67 3.85 2.70
C HIS A 133 5.76 4.25 1.22
N GLY A 134 5.05 5.30 0.87
CA GLY A 134 5.18 5.92 -0.45
C GLY A 134 5.39 7.42 -0.35
N ARG A 135 5.79 8.01 -1.46
CA ARG A 135 6.17 9.43 -1.52
C ARG A 135 7.24 9.80 -0.51
N SER A 136 8.33 9.04 -0.54
CA SER A 136 9.41 9.16 0.43
C SER A 136 10.74 9.55 -0.20
N ASN A 137 11.58 10.25 0.57
CA ASN A 137 13.01 10.39 0.36
C ASN A 137 13.81 10.08 1.63
N HIS A 138 13.28 9.18 2.45
CA HIS A 138 13.82 8.78 3.75
C HIS A 138 15.27 8.23 3.72
N HIS A 139 15.82 7.98 2.54
CA HIS A 139 17.22 7.59 2.36
C HIS A 139 18.19 8.77 2.54
N LYS A 140 17.69 10.01 2.63
CA LYS A 140 18.45 11.24 2.87
C LYS A 140 18.35 11.62 4.34
N ASP A 141 19.40 12.25 4.85
CA ASP A 141 19.33 12.87 6.18
C ASP A 141 18.27 13.98 6.17
N CYS A 142 17.49 14.06 7.22
CA CYS A 142 16.32 14.94 7.31
C CYS A 142 15.28 14.75 6.16
N GLY A 143 15.37 13.65 5.43
CA GLY A 143 14.38 13.32 4.42
C GLY A 143 13.02 13.00 5.05
N PHE A 144 11.95 13.19 4.28
CA PHE A 144 10.61 12.84 4.75
C PHE A 144 10.32 11.34 4.52
N GLY A 145 9.58 10.75 5.47
CA GLY A 145 9.14 9.35 5.40
C GLY A 145 7.98 9.12 4.44
N GLY A 146 7.28 10.19 4.08
CA GLY A 146 6.13 10.13 3.19
C GLY A 146 4.83 9.77 3.91
N TYR A 147 3.98 9.01 3.24
CA TYR A 147 2.81 8.40 3.84
C TYR A 147 3.09 6.95 4.19
N ALA A 148 2.77 6.56 5.41
CA ALA A 148 2.89 5.19 5.90
C ALA A 148 1.52 4.58 6.11
N VAL A 149 1.27 3.44 5.48
CA VAL A 149 0.18 2.53 5.85
C VAL A 149 0.80 1.43 6.69
N THR A 150 0.44 1.38 7.97
CA THR A 150 0.84 0.30 8.88
C THR A 150 -0.27 -0.74 8.90
N PHE A 151 0.13 -1.98 8.76
CA PHE A 151 -0.74 -3.14 8.84
C PHE A 151 -0.56 -3.80 10.20
N GLY A 152 -1.64 -4.28 10.77
CA GLY A 152 -1.71 -4.81 12.13
C GLY A 152 -0.52 -5.67 12.51
N GLY A 153 0.00 -5.44 13.70
CA GLY A 153 1.12 -6.17 14.29
C GLY A 153 0.70 -6.93 15.55
N ILE A 154 1.69 -7.47 16.26
CA ILE A 154 1.51 -8.35 17.42
C ILE A 154 0.73 -7.71 18.58
N ASN A 155 0.81 -6.41 18.73
CA ASN A 155 0.29 -5.71 19.91
C ASN A 155 -1.14 -5.18 19.75
N ASN A 156 -1.93 -5.71 18.82
CA ASN A 156 -3.29 -5.23 18.52
C ASN A 156 -3.35 -3.72 18.22
N GLU A 157 -2.24 -3.12 17.77
CA GLU A 157 -2.23 -1.70 17.40
C GLU A 157 -3.10 -1.40 16.17
N GLY A 158 -3.67 -2.43 15.55
CA GLY A 158 -4.50 -2.30 14.35
C GLY A 158 -3.77 -1.79 13.13
N SER A 159 -4.54 -1.50 12.08
CA SER A 159 -4.02 -0.86 10.87
C SER A 159 -4.34 0.62 10.89
N TRP A 160 -3.37 1.45 10.52
CA TRP A 160 -3.51 2.90 10.55
C TRP A 160 -2.64 3.58 9.49
N ILE A 161 -2.93 4.84 9.22
CA ILE A 161 -2.18 5.69 8.29
C ILE A 161 -1.61 6.88 9.05
N ARG A 162 -0.38 7.28 8.71
CA ARG A 162 0.21 8.53 9.16
C ARG A 162 1.08 9.17 8.07
N LYS A 163 1.41 10.42 8.28
CA LYS A 163 2.33 11.22 7.50
C LYS A 163 3.60 11.46 8.28
N GLU A 164 4.75 11.39 7.61
CA GLU A 164 6.06 11.71 8.17
C GLU A 164 6.70 12.82 7.31
N PRO A 165 6.46 14.10 7.63
CA PRO A 165 6.94 15.21 6.82
C PRO A 165 8.44 15.47 6.93
N VAL A 166 9.04 15.10 8.05
CA VAL A 166 10.48 15.07 8.30
C VAL A 166 10.77 13.79 9.06
N HIS A 167 11.94 13.20 8.87
CA HIS A 167 12.30 11.97 9.56
C HIS A 167 12.19 12.14 11.08
N GLY A 168 11.34 11.32 11.70
CA GLY A 168 11.08 11.35 13.14
C GLY A 168 9.91 12.22 13.57
N ILE A 169 9.35 13.06 12.69
CA ILE A 169 8.14 13.85 12.96
C ILE A 169 6.93 13.16 12.33
N TYR A 170 5.92 12.91 13.12
CA TYR A 170 4.77 12.12 12.70
C TYR A 170 3.46 12.84 12.95
N SER A 171 2.55 12.75 11.98
CA SER A 171 1.15 13.13 12.21
C SER A 171 0.44 12.18 13.15
N ASP A 172 -0.73 12.58 13.61
CA ASP A 172 -1.68 11.68 14.24
C ASP A 172 -1.97 10.48 13.36
N ARG A 173 -2.27 9.34 13.99
CA ARG A 173 -2.70 8.12 13.31
C ARG A 173 -4.16 8.26 12.89
N ILE A 174 -4.46 7.97 11.62
CA ILE A 174 -5.81 8.00 11.09
C ILE A 174 -6.26 6.58 10.77
N GLY A 175 -7.47 6.23 11.19
CA GLY A 175 -8.06 4.92 11.02
C GLY A 175 -7.35 3.88 11.90
N SER A 176 -8.03 3.37 12.90
CA SER A 176 -7.55 2.23 13.68
C SER A 176 -8.56 1.12 13.50
N VAL A 177 -8.17 0.10 12.74
CA VAL A 177 -8.95 -1.13 12.65
C VAL A 177 -8.16 -2.19 13.37
N ASP A 178 -8.75 -2.73 14.43
CA ASP A 178 -8.16 -3.86 15.15
C ASP A 178 -8.16 -5.09 14.23
N ASN A 179 -7.00 -5.35 13.63
CA ASN A 179 -6.78 -6.53 12.80
C ASN A 179 -5.35 -7.01 13.02
N SER A 180 -5.23 -8.15 13.64
CA SER A 180 -3.98 -8.90 13.65
C SER A 180 -3.83 -9.65 12.33
N LEU A 181 -2.65 -9.58 11.73
CA LEU A 181 -2.33 -10.41 10.57
C LEU A 181 -2.12 -11.86 11.01
N PRO A 182 -2.72 -12.85 10.32
CA PRO A 182 -2.57 -14.26 10.67
C PRO A 182 -1.12 -14.74 10.47
N VAL A 183 -0.66 -15.67 11.32
CA VAL A 183 0.64 -16.33 11.21
C VAL A 183 0.57 -17.57 10.32
N ASN A 184 1.73 -18.03 9.82
CA ASN A 184 1.88 -19.24 8.97
C ASN A 184 1.04 -19.22 7.69
N LYS A 185 0.69 -18.02 7.22
CA LYS A 185 -0.13 -17.82 6.04
C LYS A 185 0.48 -16.68 5.21
N TRP A 186 0.43 -16.81 3.89
CA TRP A 186 0.74 -15.70 3.01
C TRP A 186 -0.42 -14.70 3.02
N ILE A 187 -0.11 -13.45 3.26
CA ILE A 187 -1.08 -12.37 3.32
C ILE A 187 -0.67 -11.33 2.31
N GLY A 188 -1.60 -10.97 1.43
CA GLY A 188 -1.40 -9.84 0.52
C GLY A 188 -1.63 -8.52 1.24
N LEU A 189 -0.70 -7.59 1.07
CA LEU A 189 -0.79 -6.22 1.56
C LEU A 189 -0.68 -5.28 0.37
N LYS A 190 -1.57 -4.30 0.32
CA LYS A 190 -1.57 -3.31 -0.76
C LYS A 190 -1.76 -1.92 -0.20
N THR A 191 -0.92 -0.99 -0.66
CA THR A 191 -1.04 0.44 -0.37
C THR A 191 -1.23 1.20 -1.66
N ILE A 192 -2.21 2.09 -1.68
CA ILE A 192 -2.49 2.99 -2.79
C ILE A 192 -2.33 4.41 -2.31
N ILE A 193 -1.54 5.20 -3.04
CA ILE A 193 -1.33 6.61 -2.78
C ILE A 193 -1.52 7.37 -4.08
N ARG A 194 -2.50 8.24 -4.14
CA ARG A 194 -2.81 8.97 -5.37
C ARG A 194 -3.27 10.40 -5.11
N ASN A 195 -2.94 11.27 -6.03
CA ASN A 195 -3.48 12.63 -6.08
C ASN A 195 -4.97 12.57 -6.41
N ILE A 196 -5.75 13.39 -5.76
CA ILE A 196 -7.17 13.61 -6.02
C ILE A 196 -7.45 15.12 -6.05
N ASP A 197 -8.64 15.51 -6.41
CA ASP A 197 -9.08 16.90 -6.45
C ASP A 197 -8.12 17.80 -7.25
N GLY A 198 -7.80 17.38 -8.48
CA GLY A 198 -6.86 18.11 -9.35
C GLY A 198 -5.44 18.24 -8.78
N GLY A 199 -5.01 17.33 -7.93
CA GLY A 199 -3.68 17.33 -7.31
C GLY A 199 -3.58 18.21 -6.05
N LYS A 200 -4.70 18.64 -5.48
CA LYS A 200 -4.71 19.44 -4.24
C LYS A 200 -4.69 18.58 -2.99
N LYS A 201 -5.15 17.35 -3.08
CA LYS A 201 -5.26 16.38 -1.98
C LYS A 201 -4.61 15.06 -2.35
N VAL A 202 -4.34 14.25 -1.35
CA VAL A 202 -3.82 12.90 -1.52
C VAL A 202 -4.74 11.90 -0.82
N SER A 203 -5.17 10.88 -1.56
CA SER A 203 -5.86 9.71 -1.00
C SER A 203 -4.84 8.62 -0.70
N ILE A 204 -4.91 8.07 0.49
CA ILE A 204 -4.07 6.96 0.95
C ILE A 204 -5.00 5.83 1.38
N GLU A 205 -4.78 4.63 0.85
CA GLU A 205 -5.64 3.48 1.10
C GLU A 205 -4.80 2.25 1.42
N GLY A 206 -5.22 1.46 2.40
CA GLY A 206 -4.63 0.18 2.78
C GLY A 206 -5.61 -0.96 2.57
N TYR A 207 -5.12 -2.06 1.97
CA TYR A 207 -5.90 -3.25 1.66
C TYR A 207 -5.17 -4.50 2.12
N VAL A 208 -5.94 -5.50 2.51
CA VAL A 208 -5.46 -6.85 2.87
C VAL A 208 -6.16 -7.87 2.01
N ASP A 209 -5.41 -8.87 1.57
CA ASP A 209 -5.91 -10.11 1.00
C ASP A 209 -5.54 -11.25 1.94
N ASP A 210 -6.52 -11.74 2.70
CA ASP A 210 -6.38 -12.81 3.69
C ASP A 210 -6.85 -14.18 3.16
N GLU A 211 -7.41 -14.22 1.96
CA GLU A 211 -7.92 -15.44 1.31
C GLU A 211 -6.84 -16.23 0.57
N THR A 212 -5.60 -16.02 0.91
CA THR A 212 -4.45 -16.69 0.29
C THR A 212 -4.38 -18.21 0.51
N GLY A 213 -5.49 -18.86 0.92
CA GLY A 213 -5.63 -20.31 0.96
C GLY A 213 -5.35 -21.04 -0.36
N MET A 214 -4.87 -20.31 -1.37
CA MET A 214 -4.71 -20.79 -2.74
C MET A 214 -3.30 -21.03 -3.20
N ILE A 215 -2.34 -20.93 -2.33
CA ILE A 215 -1.00 -21.41 -2.66
C ILE A 215 -1.03 -22.91 -2.39
N ASN A 216 -1.20 -23.68 -3.46
CA ASN A 216 -1.07 -25.12 -3.41
C ASN A 216 0.24 -25.48 -2.70
N SER A 217 0.17 -26.43 -1.77
CA SER A 217 1.29 -27.01 -1.03
C SER A 217 2.42 -27.54 -1.91
N SER A 218 2.24 -27.59 -3.22
CA SER A 218 3.22 -28.05 -4.21
C SER A 218 4.19 -26.99 -4.69
N GLY A 219 4.15 -25.76 -4.17
CA GLY A 219 5.11 -24.71 -4.56
C GLY A 219 5.01 -24.24 -6.01
N SER A 220 4.07 -24.77 -6.79
CA SER A 220 3.84 -24.28 -8.14
C SER A 220 3.17 -22.92 -8.09
N HIS A 221 3.74 -21.96 -8.78
CA HIS A 221 3.39 -20.53 -8.79
C HIS A 221 2.04 -20.22 -9.48
N ARG A 222 1.10 -21.10 -9.43
CA ARG A 222 -0.26 -20.83 -9.90
C ARG A 222 -1.12 -20.43 -8.71
N VAL A 223 -1.19 -19.12 -8.47
CA VAL A 223 -2.39 -18.55 -7.86
C VAL A 223 -3.53 -19.04 -8.74
N ASN A 224 -4.50 -19.70 -8.16
CA ASN A 224 -5.68 -20.08 -8.91
C ASN A 224 -6.46 -18.79 -9.20
N VAL A 225 -6.24 -18.24 -10.39
CA VAL A 225 -6.64 -16.89 -10.82
C VAL A 225 -8.16 -16.67 -10.76
N SER A 226 -8.93 -17.74 -10.66
CA SER A 226 -10.40 -17.69 -10.55
C SER A 226 -10.91 -17.08 -9.24
N SER A 227 -10.02 -16.83 -8.26
CA SER A 227 -10.38 -16.22 -6.97
C SER A 227 -9.25 -15.32 -6.42
N GLY A 228 -8.24 -14.97 -7.26
CA GLY A 228 -7.07 -14.23 -6.86
C GLY A 228 -7.37 -12.82 -6.35
N GLY A 229 -7.05 -12.59 -5.07
CA GLY A 229 -7.00 -11.28 -4.45
C GLY A 229 -8.37 -10.66 -4.24
N GLN A 230 -9.12 -11.12 -3.27
CA GLN A 230 -10.24 -10.33 -2.76
C GLN A 230 -9.71 -9.24 -1.84
N TRP A 231 -9.26 -8.14 -2.44
CA TRP A 231 -8.73 -7.02 -1.70
C TRP A 231 -9.80 -6.36 -0.84
N LYS A 232 -9.68 -6.50 0.46
CA LYS A 232 -10.51 -5.81 1.45
C LYS A 232 -9.82 -4.51 1.86
N LYS A 233 -10.47 -3.37 1.60
CA LYS A 233 -9.98 -2.10 2.14
C LYS A 233 -10.15 -2.10 3.66
N ILE A 234 -9.06 -1.86 4.39
CA ILE A 234 -9.06 -1.85 5.85
C ILE A 234 -8.87 -0.46 6.44
N VAL A 235 -8.21 0.44 5.72
CA VAL A 235 -7.96 1.79 6.19
C VAL A 235 -7.90 2.77 5.01
N GLN A 236 -8.38 3.99 5.23
CA GLN A 236 -8.30 5.07 4.25
C GLN A 236 -8.12 6.41 4.96
N ALA A 237 -7.34 7.29 4.37
CA ALA A 237 -7.18 8.67 4.78
C ALA A 237 -7.11 9.61 3.56
N ILE A 238 -7.46 10.86 3.78
CA ILE A 238 -7.28 11.94 2.80
C ILE A 238 -6.43 13.01 3.46
N ASP A 239 -5.26 13.28 2.89
CA ASP A 239 -4.46 14.44 3.26
C ASP A 239 -4.94 15.66 2.45
N ASP A 240 -5.62 16.56 3.13
CA ASP A 240 -6.08 17.85 2.63
C ASP A 240 -5.31 19.04 3.24
N GLY A 241 -4.21 18.74 3.95
CA GLY A 241 -3.39 19.74 4.62
C GLY A 241 -3.78 20.03 6.08
N LYS A 242 -4.67 19.22 6.66
CA LYS A 242 -5.20 19.45 8.03
C LYS A 242 -4.85 18.36 9.03
N TRP A 243 -3.86 17.51 8.73
CA TRP A 243 -3.45 16.48 9.69
C TRP A 243 -2.74 17.11 10.89
N GLY A 244 -3.21 16.77 12.11
CA GLY A 244 -2.65 17.20 13.39
C GLY A 244 -1.45 16.39 13.86
N GLY A 245 -0.99 16.67 15.08
CA GLY A 245 0.02 15.91 15.83
C GLY A 245 1.48 16.22 15.45
N MET A 246 1.73 17.01 14.43
CA MET A 246 3.09 17.32 13.96
C MET A 246 3.63 18.58 14.61
N GLY A 247 4.84 18.46 15.18
CA GLY A 247 5.56 19.63 15.71
C GLY A 247 5.03 20.18 17.03
N GLU A 248 4.23 19.40 17.72
CA GLU A 248 3.61 19.83 18.98
C GLU A 248 4.51 19.59 20.18
N ASP A 249 5.36 18.57 20.14
CA ASP A 249 6.25 18.24 21.26
C ASP A 249 7.66 18.86 21.14
N VAL A 250 8.44 18.77 22.21
CA VAL A 250 9.79 19.34 22.30
C VAL A 250 10.75 18.61 21.35
N GLN A 251 10.55 17.30 21.16
CA GLN A 251 11.40 16.50 20.28
C GLN A 251 11.20 16.88 18.81
N ASP A 252 9.96 17.08 18.40
CA ASP A 252 9.62 17.55 17.06
C ASP A 252 10.27 18.90 16.75
N LYS A 253 10.21 19.85 17.69
CA LYS A 253 10.85 21.16 17.56
C LYS A 253 12.36 21.06 17.42
N GLN A 254 13.01 20.17 18.19
CA GLN A 254 14.43 19.93 18.08
C GLN A 254 14.82 19.36 16.72
N ILE A 255 14.11 18.34 16.24
CA ILE A 255 14.31 17.74 14.92
C ILE A 255 14.12 18.79 13.82
N MET A 256 13.09 19.62 13.91
CA MET A 256 12.85 20.69 12.95
C MET A 256 13.97 21.69 12.90
N LYS A 257 14.50 22.08 14.06
CA LYS A 257 15.65 22.98 14.16
C LYS A 257 16.89 22.41 13.48
N GLU A 258 17.18 21.14 13.73
CA GLU A 258 18.32 20.43 13.12
C GLU A 258 18.17 20.28 11.61
N CYS A 259 16.97 19.96 11.13
CA CYS A 259 16.73 19.64 9.73
C CYS A 259 16.42 20.85 8.84
N THR A 260 15.90 21.94 9.38
CA THR A 260 15.48 23.10 8.58
C THR A 260 16.29 24.36 8.86
N GLY A 261 17.02 24.40 9.97
CA GLY A 261 17.72 25.60 10.43
C GLY A 261 16.82 26.78 10.85
N LYS A 262 15.49 26.56 10.93
CA LYS A 262 14.49 27.62 11.15
C LYS A 262 14.04 27.78 12.60
N GLY A 263 14.80 27.26 13.57
CA GLY A 263 14.47 27.40 14.99
C GLY A 263 13.13 26.75 15.37
N ASP A 264 12.42 27.34 16.33
CA ASP A 264 11.18 26.79 16.89
C ASP A 264 9.95 26.93 15.96
N ASN A 265 10.09 27.64 14.83
CA ASN A 265 8.99 27.83 13.90
C ASN A 265 8.88 26.67 12.92
N ILE A 266 7.88 25.83 13.11
CA ILE A 266 7.55 24.76 12.20
C ILE A 266 7.09 25.36 10.87
N PRO A 267 7.72 25.03 9.74
CA PRO A 267 7.30 25.57 8.46
C PRO A 267 5.87 25.11 8.14
N PRO A 268 4.97 26.01 7.72
CA PRO A 268 3.60 25.64 7.35
C PRO A 268 3.52 24.54 6.28
N ASP A 269 4.61 24.35 5.54
CA ASP A 269 4.69 23.38 4.45
C ASP A 269 4.65 21.92 4.92
N ILE A 270 4.92 21.64 6.19
CA ILE A 270 4.83 20.25 6.71
C ILE A 270 3.39 19.74 6.69
N TYR A 271 2.41 20.64 6.79
CA TYR A 271 1.00 20.27 6.75
C TYR A 271 0.50 20.04 5.31
N LYS A 272 1.17 20.57 4.30
CA LYS A 272 0.75 20.44 2.90
C LYS A 272 0.78 18.99 2.45
N PRO A 273 -0.20 18.56 1.63
CA PRO A 273 -0.19 17.25 1.02
C PRO A 273 1.06 17.01 0.15
N PHE A 274 1.64 15.82 0.20
CA PHE A 274 2.78 15.45 -0.64
C PHE A 274 2.31 15.07 -2.04
N THR A 275 2.04 16.02 -2.89
CA THR A 275 1.47 15.83 -4.22
C THR A 275 2.51 15.60 -5.32
N LYS A 276 3.79 15.86 -5.03
CA LYS A 276 4.88 15.79 -6.01
C LYS A 276 5.45 14.37 -6.12
N THR A 277 6.11 14.12 -7.24
CA THR A 277 6.95 12.95 -7.48
C THR A 277 8.07 12.85 -6.45
N THR A 278 8.33 11.65 -5.97
CA THR A 278 9.36 11.35 -4.98
C THR A 278 10.30 10.25 -5.47
N GLU A 279 11.41 10.06 -4.76
CA GLU A 279 12.52 9.24 -5.23
C GLU A 279 12.43 7.77 -4.78
N ALA A 280 11.60 7.48 -3.77
CA ALA A 280 11.52 6.13 -3.25
C ALA A 280 10.15 5.78 -2.65
N ILE A 281 9.88 4.51 -2.68
CA ILE A 281 8.95 3.83 -1.78
C ILE A 281 9.75 2.86 -0.94
N TYR A 282 9.23 2.41 0.21
CA TYR A 282 9.85 1.34 0.95
C TYR A 282 8.86 0.55 1.82
N ILE A 283 9.24 -0.68 2.13
CA ILE A 283 8.62 -1.49 3.17
C ILE A 283 9.51 -1.43 4.39
N ARG A 284 8.94 -1.08 5.52
CA ARG A 284 9.59 -1.13 6.83
C ARG A 284 9.00 -2.29 7.63
N THR A 285 9.89 -3.13 8.14
CA THR A 285 9.56 -4.25 9.02
C THR A 285 10.23 -3.99 10.36
N ASN A 286 9.47 -3.91 11.44
CA ASN A 286 10.04 -3.72 12.77
C ASN A 286 10.21 -5.07 13.47
N ASP A 287 11.39 -5.27 14.07
CA ASP A 287 11.78 -6.48 14.79
C ASP A 287 11.56 -7.76 13.97
N ALA A 288 12.06 -7.72 12.71
CA ALA A 288 11.93 -8.84 11.77
C ALA A 288 12.83 -10.01 12.17
N GLN A 289 12.26 -11.19 12.34
CA GLN A 289 12.97 -12.45 12.53
C GLN A 289 12.52 -13.46 11.47
N ASN A 290 13.26 -13.53 10.35
CA ASN A 290 12.95 -14.42 9.23
C ASN A 290 11.57 -14.20 8.59
N VAL A 291 11.13 -12.93 8.50
CA VAL A 291 9.90 -12.56 7.81
C VAL A 291 10.09 -12.76 6.31
N LYS A 292 9.19 -13.50 5.68
CA LYS A 292 9.27 -13.85 4.26
C LYS A 292 8.39 -12.93 3.43
N TYR A 293 8.91 -12.53 2.27
CA TYR A 293 8.24 -11.68 1.30
C TYR A 293 8.29 -12.30 -0.10
N LYS A 294 7.22 -12.10 -0.89
CA LYS A 294 7.18 -12.45 -2.31
C LYS A 294 6.25 -11.52 -3.08
N TRP A 295 6.28 -11.58 -4.42
CA TRP A 295 5.41 -10.84 -5.33
C TRP A 295 5.34 -9.35 -5.03
N PHE A 296 6.50 -8.77 -4.69
CA PHE A 296 6.58 -7.35 -4.44
C PHE A 296 6.56 -6.60 -5.78
N SER A 297 5.58 -5.73 -5.94
CA SER A 297 5.40 -4.90 -7.12
C SER A 297 5.05 -3.47 -6.75
N VAL A 298 5.49 -2.55 -7.61
CA VAL A 298 5.13 -1.13 -7.57
C VAL A 298 4.78 -0.72 -8.98
N ARG A 299 3.67 -0.05 -9.14
CA ARG A 299 3.29 0.50 -10.43
C ARG A 299 2.61 1.85 -10.27
N GLU A 300 2.92 2.75 -11.20
CA GLU A 300 2.17 3.99 -11.29
C GLU A 300 0.78 3.73 -11.87
N ILE A 301 -0.20 4.38 -11.25
CA ILE A 301 -1.61 4.27 -11.60
C ILE A 301 -2.12 5.60 -12.15
N LYS A 302 -3.23 5.56 -12.87
CA LYS A 302 -3.93 6.77 -13.27
C LYS A 302 -4.46 7.51 -12.03
N ALA A 303 -4.37 8.85 -12.07
CA ALA A 303 -4.91 9.73 -11.04
C ALA A 303 -6.44 9.64 -10.97
#